data_25db400c25ed3f70921bee09ed122cd6
#
_entry.id   25db400c25ed3f70921bee09ed122cd6
#
_cell.length_a   1.000
_cell.length_b   1.000
_cell.length_c   1.000
_cell.angle_alpha   90.00
_cell.angle_beta   90.00
_cell.angle_gamma   90.00
#
_symmetry.space_group_name_H-M   'P 1'
#
loop_
_entity.id
_entity.type
_entity.pdbx_description
1 polymer ?
#
loop_
_entity_poly.entity_id
_entity_poly.type
_entity_poly.pdbx_seq_one_letter_code
_entity_poly.pdbx_strand_id
1 'polypeptide(L)'
;MQDTSGTQTLPDMKGRILTCIIIDDEPLAVKLLQSYVEKTPGLTLKGTHNSALQALDFLTYEDVDLIFCDIQMPDLNGLQFARIISHMKSRIIFTTAYDQYAVESWDTNALYYLLKPIDYSNFVKAVSKAYQWFELTHQAGQNAGTTSQ
;
A
#
# COMPACT_ATOMS: atom_id res chain seq x y z
N MET A 1 2.75 -0.60 30.36
CA MET A 1 2.35 -0.63 30.00
C MET A 1 1.67 -0.40 29.39
N GLN A 2 1.48 -0.32 29.04
CA GLN A 2 0.87 -0.23 28.55
C GLN A 2 0.40 0.05 27.65
N ASP A 3 0.48 0.17 27.43
CA ASP A 3 0.10 0.27 26.70
C ASP A 3 -0.35 0.35 25.91
N THR A 4 -0.24 0.59 25.90
CA THR A 4 -0.62 0.57 25.18
C THR A 4 -0.97 0.50 24.40
N SER A 5 -0.79 0.76 24.50
CA SER A 5 -0.84 0.41 23.76
C SER A 5 -1.61 -0.21 22.79
N GLY A 6 -2.28 -0.59 22.96
CA GLY A 6 -3.15 -1.42 22.13
C GLY A 6 -3.75 -0.74 20.95
N THR A 7 -3.85 0.55 21.01
CA THR A 7 -4.41 1.33 19.90
C THR A 7 -3.54 1.34 18.67
N GLN A 8 -2.27 1.03 18.83
CA GLN A 8 -1.32 1.04 17.71
C GLN A 8 -0.88 -0.37 17.33
N THR A 9 -1.60 -1.36 17.82
CA THR A 9 -1.23 -2.75 17.59
C THR A 9 -1.56 -3.17 16.17
N LEU A 10 -0.59 -3.74 15.51
CA LEU A 10 -0.80 -4.32 14.19
C LEU A 10 -1.51 -5.67 14.33
N PRO A 11 -2.27 -6.08 13.32
CA PRO A 11 -2.87 -7.41 13.36
C PRO A 11 -1.80 -8.48 13.36
N ASP A 12 -2.16 -9.65 13.89
CA ASP A 12 -1.27 -10.79 13.88
C ASP A 12 -1.12 -11.30 12.43
N MET A 13 0.06 -11.22 11.92
CA MET A 13 0.33 -11.62 10.54
C MET A 13 0.80 -13.06 10.42
N LYS A 14 0.92 -13.76 11.54
CA LYS A 14 1.33 -15.16 11.52
C LYS A 14 2.63 -15.37 10.74
N GLY A 15 3.56 -14.45 10.94
CA GLY A 15 4.85 -14.52 10.26
C GLY A 15 4.84 -14.01 8.81
N ARG A 16 3.69 -13.53 8.34
CA ARG A 16 3.60 -13.04 6.97
C ARG A 16 4.28 -11.69 6.83
N ILE A 17 5.03 -11.55 5.74
CA ILE A 17 5.69 -10.30 5.41
C ILE A 17 5.11 -9.81 4.08
N LEU A 18 4.74 -8.53 4.04
CA LEU A 18 4.29 -7.90 2.81
C LEU A 18 5.44 -7.08 2.25
N THR A 19 5.68 -7.23 0.96
CA THR A 19 6.64 -6.40 0.25
C THR A 19 5.92 -5.13 -0.22
N CYS A 20 6.65 -4.02 -0.28
CA CYS A 20 6.04 -2.77 -0.71
C CYS A 20 7.02 -1.89 -1.48
N ILE A 21 6.46 -0.96 -2.25
CA ILE A 21 7.22 0.13 -2.86
C ILE A 21 6.51 1.45 -2.56
N ILE A 22 7.23 2.54 -2.72
CA ILE A 22 6.72 3.89 -2.51
C ILE A 22 6.90 4.66 -3.82
N ILE A 23 5.83 5.30 -4.29
CA ILE A 23 5.86 6.12 -5.49
C ILE A 23 5.42 7.53 -5.12
N ASP A 24 6.30 8.50 -5.23
CA ASP A 24 6.02 9.89 -4.91
C ASP A 24 7.13 10.75 -5.51
N ASP A 25 6.77 11.84 -6.17
CA ASP A 25 7.76 12.71 -6.79
C ASP A 25 8.38 13.70 -5.82
N GLU A 26 7.91 13.74 -4.57
CA GLU A 26 8.48 14.60 -3.54
C GLU A 26 9.44 13.83 -2.65
N PRO A 27 10.73 14.17 -2.66
CA PRO A 27 11.69 13.40 -1.86
C PRO A 27 11.39 13.33 -0.37
N LEU A 28 10.86 14.42 0.21
CA LEU A 28 10.53 14.40 1.64
C LEU A 28 9.38 13.46 1.96
N ALA A 29 8.41 13.37 1.07
CA ALA A 29 7.31 12.43 1.25
C ALA A 29 7.81 10.99 1.19
N VAL A 30 8.72 10.71 0.26
CA VAL A 30 9.33 9.38 0.17
C VAL A 30 10.07 9.04 1.46
N LYS A 31 10.87 9.97 1.97
CA LYS A 31 11.64 9.75 3.20
C LYS A 31 10.74 9.47 4.39
N LEU A 32 9.65 10.21 4.48
CA LEU A 32 8.71 10.01 5.58
C LEU A 32 8.10 8.62 5.53
N LEU A 33 7.57 8.22 4.39
CA LEU A 33 6.96 6.90 4.25
C LEU A 33 8.00 5.80 4.43
N GLN A 34 9.20 6.01 3.93
CA GLN A 34 10.28 5.03 4.12
C GLN A 34 10.57 4.83 5.60
N SER A 35 10.62 5.92 6.37
CA SER A 35 10.85 5.80 7.81
C SER A 35 9.72 5.05 8.50
N TYR A 36 8.49 5.24 8.05
CA TYR A 36 7.34 4.53 8.60
C TYR A 36 7.39 3.03 8.26
N VAL A 37 7.77 2.70 7.04
CA VAL A 37 7.92 1.29 6.64
C VAL A 37 8.98 0.63 7.52
N GLU A 38 10.09 1.31 7.75
CA GLU A 38 11.19 0.75 8.54
C GLU A 38 10.79 0.51 9.99
N LYS A 39 9.84 1.28 10.52
CA LYS A 39 9.36 1.12 11.89
C LYS A 39 8.26 0.07 12.01
N THR A 40 7.77 -0.45 10.91
CA THR A 40 6.59 -1.32 10.92
C THR A 40 7.01 -2.75 10.66
N PRO A 41 6.96 -3.63 11.67
CA PRO A 41 7.29 -5.02 11.46
C PRO A 41 6.36 -5.65 10.43
N GLY A 42 6.89 -6.53 9.63
CA GLY A 42 6.09 -7.21 8.62
C GLY A 42 6.05 -6.53 7.27
N LEU A 43 6.64 -5.35 7.13
CA LEU A 43 6.79 -4.69 5.85
C LEU A 43 8.24 -4.73 5.40
N THR A 44 8.45 -5.04 4.13
CA THR A 44 9.78 -5.00 3.52
C THR A 44 9.73 -4.05 2.32
N LEU A 45 10.54 -3.02 2.34
CA LEU A 45 10.61 -2.07 1.24
C LEU A 45 11.47 -2.62 0.11
N LYS A 46 10.89 -2.74 -1.07
CA LYS A 46 11.60 -3.23 -2.25
C LYS A 46 12.16 -2.11 -3.11
N GLY A 47 11.65 -0.91 -2.97
CA GLY A 47 12.16 0.22 -3.72
C GLY A 47 11.32 1.47 -3.56
N THR A 48 11.88 2.58 -4.01
CA THR A 48 11.18 3.86 -4.06
C THR A 48 11.32 4.40 -5.48
N HIS A 49 10.27 5.04 -5.96
CA HIS A 49 10.23 5.54 -7.32
C HIS A 49 9.68 6.95 -7.32
N ASN A 50 10.23 7.82 -8.14
CA ASN A 50 9.79 9.21 -8.18
C ASN A 50 8.78 9.49 -9.29
N SER A 51 8.36 8.44 -10.01
CA SER A 51 7.32 8.59 -11.02
C SER A 51 6.61 7.26 -11.23
N ALA A 52 5.39 7.35 -11.77
CA ALA A 52 4.62 6.16 -12.11
C ALA A 52 5.32 5.33 -13.20
N LEU A 53 5.98 6.00 -14.14
CA LEU A 53 6.67 5.28 -15.22
C LEU A 53 7.82 4.44 -14.70
N GLN A 54 8.58 4.96 -13.74
CA GLN A 54 9.63 4.18 -13.10
C GLN A 54 9.06 2.96 -12.38
N ALA A 55 7.94 3.14 -11.70
CA ALA A 55 7.31 2.05 -10.98
C ALA A 55 6.80 0.97 -11.94
N LEU A 56 6.22 1.37 -13.07
CA LEU A 56 5.78 0.42 -14.09
C LEU A 56 6.93 -0.42 -14.60
N ASP A 57 8.06 0.22 -14.85
CA ASP A 57 9.25 -0.50 -15.29
C ASP A 57 9.69 -1.52 -14.24
N PHE A 58 9.74 -1.09 -12.98
CA PHE A 58 10.11 -1.97 -11.87
C PHE A 58 9.16 -3.18 -11.79
N LEU A 59 7.86 -2.94 -11.92
CA LEU A 59 6.85 -3.99 -11.78
C LEU A 59 6.87 -4.98 -12.96
N THR A 60 7.55 -4.64 -14.05
CA THR A 60 7.77 -5.57 -15.13
C THR A 60 8.63 -6.75 -14.70
N TYR A 61 9.53 -6.52 -13.75
CA TYR A 61 10.53 -7.51 -13.33
C TYR A 61 10.33 -8.01 -11.90
N GLU A 62 9.63 -7.26 -11.07
CA GLU A 62 9.49 -7.58 -9.65
C GLU A 62 8.04 -7.53 -9.22
N ASP A 63 7.65 -8.46 -8.37
CA ASP A 63 6.33 -8.46 -7.77
C ASP A 63 6.40 -7.77 -6.42
N VAL A 64 5.37 -7.00 -6.09
CA VAL A 64 5.22 -6.45 -4.74
C VAL A 64 3.77 -6.61 -4.33
N ASP A 65 3.56 -6.69 -3.02
CA ASP A 65 2.22 -6.82 -2.48
C ASP A 65 1.51 -5.47 -2.39
N LEU A 66 2.19 -4.46 -1.90
CA LEU A 66 1.57 -3.21 -1.53
C LEU A 66 2.31 -2.03 -2.14
N ILE A 67 1.56 -1.07 -2.66
CA ILE A 67 2.12 0.11 -3.29
C ILE A 67 1.55 1.35 -2.62
N PHE A 68 2.42 2.16 -2.02
CA PHE A 68 2.04 3.49 -1.54
C PHE A 68 2.25 4.46 -2.69
N CYS A 69 1.18 5.03 -3.21
CA CYS A 69 1.23 5.80 -4.44
C CYS A 69 0.60 7.18 -4.28
N ASP A 70 1.39 8.22 -4.52
CA ASP A 70 0.87 9.58 -4.56
C ASP A 70 -0.07 9.71 -5.75
N ILE A 71 -1.19 10.38 -5.55
CA ILE A 71 -2.13 10.61 -6.65
C ILE A 71 -1.61 11.68 -7.60
N GLN A 72 -1.05 12.76 -7.05
CA GLN A 72 -0.68 13.90 -7.87
C GLN A 72 0.78 13.86 -8.29
N MET A 73 1.01 13.34 -9.47
CA MET A 73 2.33 13.26 -10.06
C MET A 73 2.22 13.73 -11.52
N PRO A 74 3.30 14.33 -12.07
CA PRO A 74 3.28 14.74 -13.47
C PRO A 74 3.23 13.55 -14.41
N ASP A 75 2.78 13.79 -15.62
CA ASP A 75 2.71 12.83 -16.72
C ASP A 75 1.66 11.75 -16.49
N LEU A 76 1.88 10.87 -15.54
CA LEU A 76 0.95 9.79 -15.21
C LEU A 76 0.65 9.89 -13.72
N ASN A 77 -0.60 10.23 -13.38
CA ASN A 77 -0.97 10.37 -11.97
C ASN A 77 -1.28 9.01 -11.34
N GLY A 78 -1.46 9.01 -10.01
CA GLY A 78 -1.66 7.78 -9.28
C GLY A 78 -2.92 7.02 -9.67
N LEU A 79 -4.00 7.74 -10.02
CA LEU A 79 -5.23 7.08 -10.42
C LEU A 79 -5.08 6.39 -11.77
N GLN A 80 -4.39 7.03 -12.71
CA GLN A 80 -4.09 6.43 -14.00
C GLN A 80 -3.19 5.21 -13.84
N PHE A 81 -2.17 5.34 -12.99
CA PHE A 81 -1.27 4.24 -12.67
C PHE A 81 -2.05 3.04 -12.13
N ALA A 82 -2.97 3.29 -11.19
CA ALA A 82 -3.75 2.22 -10.58
C ALA A 82 -4.59 1.47 -11.62
N ARG A 83 -5.15 2.19 -12.59
CA ARG A 83 -5.92 1.54 -13.65
C ARG A 83 -5.05 0.66 -14.53
N ILE A 84 -3.83 1.12 -14.82
CA ILE A 84 -2.91 0.35 -15.65
C ILE A 84 -2.55 -0.98 -14.98
N ILE A 85 -2.33 -0.97 -13.66
CA ILE A 85 -1.92 -2.19 -12.95
C ILE A 85 -3.09 -2.96 -12.34
N SER A 86 -4.32 -2.61 -12.70
CA SER A 86 -5.50 -3.22 -12.05
C SER A 86 -5.57 -4.73 -12.21
N HIS A 87 -4.92 -5.29 -13.23
CA HIS A 87 -4.88 -6.73 -13.47
C HIS A 87 -3.84 -7.45 -12.60
N MET A 88 -2.97 -6.71 -11.94
CA MET A 88 -1.91 -7.29 -11.12
C MET A 88 -2.42 -7.63 -9.73
N LYS A 89 -1.66 -8.44 -9.00
CA LYS A 89 -2.02 -8.80 -7.63
C LYS A 89 -1.72 -7.70 -6.63
N SER A 90 -0.84 -6.76 -6.99
CA SER A 90 -0.50 -5.64 -6.12
C SER A 90 -1.72 -4.82 -5.77
N ARG A 91 -1.75 -4.32 -4.55
CA ARG A 91 -2.82 -3.43 -4.09
C ARG A 91 -2.23 -2.09 -3.68
N ILE A 92 -3.06 -1.07 -3.70
CA ILE A 92 -2.57 0.31 -3.57
C ILE A 92 -3.15 0.98 -2.34
N ILE A 93 -2.30 1.71 -1.64
CA ILE A 93 -2.71 2.71 -0.67
C ILE A 93 -2.34 4.06 -1.30
N PHE A 94 -3.33 4.87 -1.61
CA PHE A 94 -3.08 6.19 -2.17
C PHE A 94 -2.67 7.17 -1.10
N THR A 95 -1.82 8.11 -1.46
CA THR A 95 -1.51 9.28 -0.62
C THR A 95 -1.83 10.52 -1.43
N THR A 96 -2.32 11.56 -0.77
CA THR A 96 -2.68 12.79 -1.45
C THR A 96 -2.84 13.93 -0.45
N ALA A 97 -2.65 15.16 -0.91
CA ALA A 97 -2.94 16.35 -0.12
C ALA A 97 -4.42 16.78 -0.24
N TYR A 98 -5.20 16.10 -1.10
CA TYR A 98 -6.56 16.53 -1.42
C TYR A 98 -7.56 15.43 -1.13
N ASP A 99 -8.51 15.71 -0.22
CA ASP A 99 -9.48 14.70 0.19
C ASP A 99 -10.53 14.41 -0.88
N GLN A 100 -10.64 15.27 -1.88
CA GLN A 100 -11.60 15.07 -2.98
C GLN A 100 -11.34 13.79 -3.78
N TYR A 101 -10.14 13.25 -3.69
CA TYR A 101 -9.78 12.04 -4.43
C TYR A 101 -10.26 10.76 -3.74
N ALA A 102 -10.75 10.85 -2.53
CA ALA A 102 -11.19 9.66 -1.80
C ALA A 102 -12.26 8.87 -2.56
N VAL A 103 -13.21 9.57 -3.16
CA VAL A 103 -14.30 8.92 -3.90
C VAL A 103 -13.77 8.27 -5.16
N GLU A 104 -12.90 8.95 -5.89
CA GLU A 104 -12.38 8.43 -7.15
C GLU A 104 -11.52 7.19 -6.97
N SER A 105 -10.82 7.09 -5.84
CA SER A 105 -9.93 5.97 -5.59
C SER A 105 -10.68 4.65 -5.39
N TRP A 106 -12.00 4.70 -5.18
CA TRP A 106 -12.80 3.50 -4.95
C TRP A 106 -13.02 2.68 -6.21
N ASP A 107 -12.78 3.27 -7.38
CA ASP A 107 -12.93 2.56 -8.66
C ASP A 107 -11.67 1.82 -9.06
N THR A 108 -10.69 1.74 -8.17
CA THR A 108 -9.41 1.13 -8.48
C THR A 108 -9.17 -0.04 -7.53
N ASN A 109 -7.95 -0.61 -7.57
CA ASN A 109 -7.54 -1.65 -6.65
C ASN A 109 -6.97 -1.08 -5.35
N ALA A 110 -7.46 0.08 -4.93
CA ALA A 110 -7.00 0.74 -3.71
C ALA A 110 -7.62 0.08 -2.48
N LEU A 111 -6.80 -0.11 -1.46
CA LEU A 111 -7.25 -0.65 -0.18
C LEU A 111 -7.53 0.46 0.81
N TYR A 112 -6.89 1.59 0.65
CA TYR A 112 -7.01 2.68 1.60
C TYR A 112 -6.47 3.95 0.94
N TYR A 113 -6.63 5.04 1.65
CA TYR A 113 -6.31 6.36 1.14
C TYR A 113 -5.84 7.19 2.34
N LEU A 114 -4.69 7.82 2.20
CA LEU A 114 -4.06 8.60 3.27
C LEU A 114 -3.95 10.05 2.85
N LEU A 115 -4.43 10.95 3.70
CA LEU A 115 -4.35 12.38 3.45
C LEU A 115 -3.06 12.92 4.04
N LYS A 116 -2.32 13.67 3.24
CA LYS A 116 -1.08 14.33 3.70
C LYS A 116 -1.44 15.54 4.55
N PRO A 117 -0.66 15.84 5.59
CA PRO A 117 0.53 15.13 6.04
C PRO A 117 0.17 13.83 6.77
N ILE A 118 0.88 12.76 6.45
CA ILE A 118 0.56 11.44 6.97
C ILE A 118 1.27 11.24 8.30
N ASP A 119 0.50 10.97 9.36
CA ASP A 119 1.11 10.59 10.63
C ASP A 119 1.23 9.08 10.71
N TYR A 120 2.06 8.61 11.65
CA TYR A 120 2.32 7.19 11.75
C TYR A 120 1.07 6.41 12.15
N SER A 121 0.21 6.99 12.98
CA SER A 121 -1.03 6.32 13.39
C SER A 121 -1.91 6.00 12.18
N ASN A 122 -2.08 6.95 11.28
CA ASN A 122 -2.87 6.72 10.06
C ASN A 122 -2.18 5.74 9.12
N PHE A 123 -0.85 5.79 9.06
CA PHE A 123 -0.09 4.83 8.29
C PHE A 123 -0.35 3.41 8.79
N VAL A 124 -0.31 3.21 10.09
CA VAL A 124 -0.56 1.89 10.69
C VAL A 124 -1.98 1.41 10.38
N LYS A 125 -2.96 2.32 10.42
CA LYS A 125 -4.34 1.95 10.06
C LYS A 125 -4.41 1.45 8.61
N ALA A 126 -3.73 2.13 7.71
CA ALA A 126 -3.71 1.73 6.30
C ALA A 126 -3.06 0.36 6.13
N VAL A 127 -1.94 0.16 6.81
CA VAL A 127 -1.22 -1.12 6.75
C VAL A 127 -2.09 -2.24 7.33
N SER A 128 -2.81 -1.96 8.42
CA SER A 128 -3.73 -2.95 8.98
C SER A 128 -4.81 -3.36 8.00
N LYS A 129 -5.35 -2.39 7.26
CA LYS A 129 -6.34 -2.71 6.21
C LYS A 129 -5.72 -3.58 5.13
N ALA A 130 -4.48 -3.29 4.74
CA ALA A 130 -3.79 -4.09 3.74
C ALA A 130 -3.59 -5.53 4.23
N TYR A 131 -3.14 -5.70 5.45
CA TYR A 131 -2.96 -7.03 6.02
C TYR A 131 -4.27 -7.81 6.04
N GLN A 132 -5.35 -7.18 6.48
CA GLN A 132 -6.65 -7.83 6.51
C GLN A 132 -7.07 -8.29 5.13
N TRP A 133 -6.87 -7.44 4.13
CA TRP A 133 -7.24 -7.79 2.76
C TRP A 133 -6.44 -8.98 2.25
N PHE A 134 -5.13 -8.98 2.46
CA PHE A 134 -4.27 -10.06 2.00
C PHE A 134 -4.58 -11.36 2.73
N GLU A 135 -4.90 -11.28 4.02
CA GLU A 135 -5.25 -12.46 4.78
C GLU A 135 -6.55 -13.08 4.27
N LEU A 136 -7.57 -12.25 4.05
CA LEU A 136 -8.85 -12.73 3.54
C LEU A 136 -8.71 -13.34 2.14
N THR A 137 -7.92 -12.71 1.30
CA THR A 137 -7.69 -13.19 -0.06
C THR A 137 -6.96 -14.54 -0.03
N HIS A 138 -5.99 -14.68 0.86
CA HIS A 138 -5.26 -15.93 1.01
C HIS A 138 -6.20 -17.04 1.47
N GLN A 139 -7.04 -16.77 2.46
CA GLN A 139 -8.01 -17.75 2.95
C GLN A 139 -9.02 -18.14 1.87
N ALA A 140 -9.51 -17.15 1.13
CA ALA A 140 -10.46 -17.41 0.04
C ALA A 140 -9.82 -18.29 -1.04
N GLY A 141 -8.57 -18.01 -1.38
CA GLY A 141 -7.83 -18.81 -2.34
C GLY A 141 -7.67 -20.26 -1.90
N GLN A 142 -7.35 -20.45 -0.62
CA GLN A 142 -7.22 -21.78 -0.07
C GLN A 142 -8.56 -22.52 -0.07
N ASN A 143 -9.62 -21.84 0.32
CA ASN A 143 -10.95 -22.44 0.34
C ASN A 143 -11.40 -22.81 -1.08
N ALA A 144 -11.17 -21.93 -2.04
CA ALA A 144 -11.51 -22.20 -3.42
C ALA A 144 -10.73 -23.41 -3.94
N GLY A 145 -9.45 -23.49 -3.62
CA GLY A 145 -8.64 -24.64 -4.00
C GLY A 145 -9.15 -25.93 -3.37
N THR A 146 -9.59 -25.85 -2.12
CA THR A 146 -10.12 -27.01 -1.43
C THR A 146 -11.44 -27.49 -2.04
N THR A 147 -12.30 -26.55 -2.41
CA THR A 147 -13.63 -26.90 -2.90
C THR A 147 -13.67 -27.24 -4.38
N SER A 148 -12.62 -26.94 -5.11
CA SER A 148 -12.60 -27.20 -6.54
C SER A 148 -12.40 -28.67 -6.88
N GLN A 149 -12.25 -29.49 -5.88
CA GLN A 149 -12.11 -30.96 -6.07
C GLN A 149 -13.41 -31.64 -6.46
#